data_0f163e624c9940b2db05ec2c654cd098
#
_entry.id   0f163e624c9940b2db05ec2c654cd098
#
_cell.length_a   1.000
_cell.length_b   1.000
_cell.length_c   1.000
_cell.angle_alpha   90.00
_cell.angle_beta   90.00
_cell.angle_gamma   90.00
#
_symmetry.space_group_name_H-M   'P 1'
#
loop_
_entity.id
_entity.type
_entity.pdbx_description
1 polymer ?
#
loop_
_entity_poly.entity_id
_entity_poly.type
_entity_poly.pdbx_seq_one_letter_code
_entity_poly.pdbx_strand_id
1 'polypeptide(L)'
;MKSRAFQIQLNDNVATLLDDATVGEIEILGARSDRIQSLEKISRGHKIALRDIAANEAVTKFGVRIGHATKQIKRGAWVHLHNLASDLDERSSTLDLHSGVPTDTNSAYV
;
A
#
# COMPACT_ATOMS: atom_id res chain seq x y z
N MET A 1 -6.76 -22.26 3.71
CA MET A 1 -6.63 -21.31 4.83
C MET A 1 -6.75 -19.90 4.30
N LYS A 2 -7.48 -19.06 4.99
CA LYS A 2 -7.75 -17.71 4.54
C LYS A 2 -6.59 -16.79 4.90
N SER A 3 -6.13 -15.99 3.94
CA SER A 3 -5.08 -15.00 4.19
C SER A 3 -5.66 -13.81 4.94
N ARG A 4 -4.80 -13.12 5.67
CA ARG A 4 -5.21 -12.00 6.52
C ARG A 4 -4.36 -10.79 6.19
N ALA A 5 -4.96 -9.62 6.37
CA ALA A 5 -4.25 -8.34 6.24
C ALA A 5 -4.67 -7.44 7.40
N PHE A 6 -3.83 -6.49 7.75
CA PHE A 6 -4.04 -5.65 8.91
C PHE A 6 -4.18 -4.19 8.51
N GLN A 7 -5.29 -3.57 8.90
CA GLN A 7 -5.52 -2.13 8.74
C GLN A 7 -5.24 -1.46 10.07
N ILE A 8 -4.33 -0.50 10.08
CA ILE A 8 -3.86 0.08 11.33
C ILE A 8 -4.76 1.21 11.81
N GLN A 9 -5.16 2.11 10.92
CA GLN A 9 -6.05 3.23 11.25
C GLN A 9 -7.30 3.15 10.39
N LEU A 10 -8.42 3.68 10.91
CA LEU A 10 -9.68 3.64 10.18
C LEU A 10 -9.63 4.36 8.83
N ASN A 11 -8.81 5.39 8.73
CA ASN A 11 -8.71 6.15 7.49
C ASN A 11 -7.67 5.58 6.51
N ASP A 12 -7.02 4.48 6.85
CA ASP A 12 -6.11 3.83 5.90
C ASP A 12 -6.90 3.29 4.72
N ASN A 13 -6.37 3.48 3.52
CA ASN A 13 -6.98 2.89 2.33
C ASN A 13 -6.19 1.70 1.80
N VAL A 14 -5.18 1.28 2.54
CA VAL A 14 -4.46 0.03 2.27
C VAL A 14 -4.28 -0.74 3.58
N ALA A 15 -4.11 -2.04 3.45
CA ALA A 15 -3.78 -2.91 4.58
C ALA A 15 -2.53 -3.70 4.21
N THR A 16 -1.81 -4.17 5.22
CA THR A 16 -0.58 -4.94 5.03
C THR A 16 -0.88 -6.42 5.19
N LEU A 17 -0.47 -7.22 4.24
CA LEU A 17 -0.70 -8.66 4.27
C LEU A 17 0.12 -9.29 5.39
N LEU A 18 -0.55 -10.09 6.21
CA LEU A 18 0.09 -10.87 7.27
C LEU A 18 0.50 -12.24 6.75
N ASP A 19 -0.10 -12.68 5.67
CA ASP A 19 0.18 -13.95 5.01
C ASP A 19 0.27 -13.73 3.51
N ASP A 20 0.90 -14.64 2.80
CA ASP A 20 0.84 -14.62 1.34
C ASP A 20 -0.61 -14.83 0.92
N ALA A 21 -1.03 -14.09 -0.08
CA ALA A 21 -2.40 -14.15 -0.58
C ALA A 21 -2.41 -14.58 -2.04
N THR A 22 -3.44 -15.35 -2.39
CA THR A 22 -3.76 -15.64 -3.77
C THR A 22 -5.08 -14.94 -4.09
N VAL A 23 -5.54 -15.06 -5.32
CA VAL A 23 -6.86 -14.53 -5.70
C VAL A 23 -7.90 -15.17 -4.80
N GLY A 24 -8.75 -14.35 -4.20
CA GLY A 24 -9.79 -14.85 -3.31
C GLY A 24 -10.00 -13.97 -2.11
N GLU A 25 -10.79 -14.47 -1.18
CA GLU A 25 -11.19 -13.72 0.00
C GLU A 25 -10.05 -13.54 0.98
N ILE A 26 -9.89 -12.30 1.45
CA ILE A 26 -8.90 -11.91 2.45
C ILE A 26 -9.65 -11.35 3.64
N GLU A 27 -9.26 -11.75 4.83
CA GLU A 27 -9.82 -11.20 6.06
C GLU A 27 -9.02 -9.98 6.48
N ILE A 28 -9.71 -8.87 6.73
CA ILE A 28 -9.07 -7.64 7.19
C ILE A 28 -9.25 -7.52 8.69
N LEU A 29 -8.16 -7.33 9.40
CA LEU A 29 -8.12 -7.20 10.85
C LEU A 29 -7.63 -5.80 11.23
N GLY A 30 -7.75 -5.46 12.49
CA GLY A 30 -7.20 -4.21 13.01
C GLY A 30 -8.29 -3.19 13.28
N ALA A 31 -8.11 -1.98 12.76
CA ALA A 31 -9.02 -0.86 13.02
C ALA A 31 -10.45 -1.17 12.60
N ARG A 32 -10.62 -1.98 11.57
CA ARG A 32 -11.92 -2.40 11.09
C ARG A 32 -11.83 -3.87 10.69
N SER A 33 -12.88 -4.63 11.01
CA SER A 33 -13.01 -5.99 10.52
C SER A 33 -13.77 -5.97 9.22
N ASP A 34 -13.24 -6.60 8.20
CA ASP A 34 -13.86 -6.62 6.89
C ASP A 34 -13.36 -7.83 6.11
N ARG A 35 -13.93 -8.04 4.95
CA ARG A 35 -13.48 -9.07 4.01
C ARG A 35 -13.47 -8.45 2.64
N ILE A 36 -12.38 -8.65 1.93
CA ILE A 36 -12.28 -8.15 0.57
C ILE A 36 -11.77 -9.25 -0.34
N GLN A 37 -11.97 -9.08 -1.62
CA GLN A 37 -11.55 -10.04 -2.62
C GLN A 37 -10.22 -9.60 -3.18
N SER A 38 -9.17 -10.41 -2.98
CA SER A 38 -7.90 -10.14 -3.61
C SER A 38 -8.01 -10.43 -5.09
N LEU A 39 -7.59 -9.50 -5.91
CA LEU A 39 -7.67 -9.64 -7.36
C LEU A 39 -6.46 -10.34 -7.94
N GLU A 40 -5.40 -10.47 -7.16
CA GLU A 40 -4.15 -11.02 -7.66
C GLU A 40 -3.34 -11.55 -6.49
N LYS A 41 -2.26 -12.23 -6.82
CA LYS A 41 -1.36 -12.76 -5.81
C LYS A 41 -0.59 -11.62 -5.17
N ILE A 42 -0.54 -11.59 -3.84
CA ILE A 42 0.15 -10.55 -3.07
C ILE A 42 0.97 -11.22 -1.98
N SER A 43 2.24 -10.90 -1.90
CA SER A 43 3.13 -11.50 -0.92
C SER A 43 2.94 -10.88 0.46
N ARG A 44 3.23 -11.65 1.49
CA ARG A 44 3.22 -11.19 2.86
C ARG A 44 4.08 -9.93 3.00
N GLY A 45 3.61 -8.98 3.77
CA GLY A 45 4.30 -7.72 3.99
C GLY A 45 3.97 -6.65 2.96
N HIS A 46 3.32 -7.02 1.87
CA HIS A 46 2.93 -6.06 0.84
C HIS A 46 1.54 -5.50 1.14
N LYS A 47 1.12 -4.50 0.38
CA LYS A 47 -0.12 -3.78 0.64
C LYS A 47 -1.22 -4.21 -0.33
N ILE A 48 -2.45 -4.23 0.18
CA ILE A 48 -3.64 -4.49 -0.63
C ILE A 48 -4.56 -3.28 -0.48
N ALA A 49 -5.18 -2.87 -1.59
CA ALA A 49 -6.11 -1.74 -1.57
C ALA A 49 -7.40 -2.14 -0.89
N LEU A 50 -7.85 -1.34 0.08
CA LEU A 50 -9.09 -1.61 0.81
C LEU A 50 -10.31 -1.06 0.10
N ARG A 51 -10.11 -0.15 -0.84
CA ARG A 51 -11.16 0.44 -1.66
C ARG A 51 -10.54 0.88 -2.99
N ASP A 52 -11.39 1.31 -3.92
CA ASP A 52 -10.88 1.88 -5.16
C ASP A 52 -10.16 3.17 -4.84
N ILE A 53 -9.01 3.35 -5.44
CA ILE A 53 -8.17 4.54 -5.27
C ILE A 53 -7.99 5.15 -6.66
N ALA A 54 -8.39 6.40 -6.80
CA ALA A 54 -8.28 7.08 -8.09
C ALA A 54 -6.83 7.49 -8.36
N ALA A 55 -6.50 7.65 -9.62
CA ALA A 55 -5.19 8.18 -9.99
C ALA A 55 -4.96 9.52 -9.30
N ASN A 56 -3.78 9.71 -8.75
CA ASN A 56 -3.35 10.88 -7.99
C ASN A 56 -3.98 11.00 -6.60
N GLU A 57 -4.85 10.08 -6.23
CA GLU A 57 -5.41 10.08 -4.88
C GLU A 57 -4.34 9.66 -3.87
N ALA A 58 -4.40 10.23 -2.67
CA ALA A 58 -3.47 9.89 -1.61
C ALA A 58 -3.61 8.44 -1.18
N VAL A 59 -2.48 7.80 -0.92
CA VAL A 59 -2.44 6.48 -0.30
C VAL A 59 -2.04 6.68 1.14
N THR A 60 -2.86 6.17 2.05
CA THR A 60 -2.71 6.39 3.48
C THR A 60 -2.47 5.08 4.20
N LYS A 61 -1.44 5.05 5.03
CA LYS A 61 -1.10 3.91 5.87
C LYS A 61 -0.64 4.44 7.22
N PHE A 62 -1.06 3.79 8.30
CA PHE A 62 -0.80 4.26 9.68
C PHE A 62 -1.40 5.63 9.92
N GLY A 63 -2.47 5.98 9.23
CA GLY A 63 -3.06 7.29 9.34
C GLY A 63 -2.25 8.40 8.68
N VAL A 64 -1.22 8.05 7.94
CA VAL A 64 -0.29 9.00 7.33
C VAL A 64 -0.30 8.80 5.82
N ARG A 65 -0.29 9.89 5.08
CA ARG A 65 -0.14 9.82 3.63
C ARG A 65 1.29 9.37 3.31
N ILE A 66 1.39 8.24 2.62
CA ILE A 66 2.70 7.70 2.23
C ILE A 66 3.04 8.00 0.77
N GLY A 67 2.06 8.43 0.00
CA GLY A 67 2.28 8.72 -1.41
C GLY A 67 0.96 8.94 -2.11
N HIS A 68 0.97 8.74 -3.41
CA HIS A 68 -0.23 8.86 -4.24
C HIS A 68 -0.27 7.76 -5.28
N ALA A 69 -1.47 7.41 -5.72
CA ALA A 69 -1.65 6.43 -6.78
C ALA A 69 -1.20 7.04 -8.10
N THR A 70 -0.43 6.28 -8.86
CA THR A 70 0.03 6.76 -10.18
C THR A 70 -0.98 6.42 -11.27
N LYS A 71 -1.93 5.56 -10.95
CA LYS A 71 -3.03 5.18 -11.81
C LYS A 71 -4.15 4.68 -10.93
N GLN A 72 -5.32 4.44 -11.49
CA GLN A 72 -6.42 3.90 -10.72
C GLN A 72 -6.06 2.55 -10.15
N ILE A 73 -6.37 2.35 -8.87
CA ILE A 73 -6.14 1.08 -8.17
C ILE A 73 -7.51 0.58 -7.73
N LYS A 74 -7.81 -0.67 -8.05
CA LYS A 74 -9.09 -1.25 -7.67
C LYS A 74 -8.99 -1.89 -6.29
N ARG A 75 -10.10 -1.89 -5.58
CA ARG A 75 -10.20 -2.58 -4.29
C ARG A 75 -9.75 -4.04 -4.48
N GLY A 76 -8.85 -4.48 -3.61
CA GLY A 76 -8.33 -5.85 -3.67
C GLY A 76 -7.07 -5.99 -4.53
N ALA A 77 -6.60 -4.92 -5.13
CA ALA A 77 -5.40 -4.97 -5.96
C ALA A 77 -4.14 -4.79 -5.12
N TRP A 78 -3.05 -5.32 -5.63
CA TRP A 78 -1.73 -5.15 -5.01
C TRP A 78 -1.25 -3.72 -5.20
N VAL A 79 -0.86 -3.08 -4.10
CA VAL A 79 -0.35 -1.71 -4.11
C VAL A 79 1.15 -1.76 -3.88
N HIS A 80 1.91 -1.31 -4.87
CA HIS A 80 3.37 -1.35 -4.79
C HIS A 80 3.93 -0.30 -5.75
N LEU A 81 5.20 -0.41 -6.09
CA LEU A 81 5.89 0.59 -6.91
C LEU A 81 5.26 0.81 -8.28
N HIS A 82 4.56 -0.19 -8.81
CA HIS A 82 3.95 -0.09 -10.13
C HIS A 82 2.74 0.84 -10.17
N ASN A 83 2.14 1.14 -9.02
CA ASN A 83 0.94 1.99 -8.97
C ASN A 83 0.93 2.97 -7.81
N LEU A 84 2.02 3.06 -7.08
CA LEU A 84 2.17 3.97 -5.94
C LEU A 84 3.49 4.71 -6.06
N ALA A 85 3.43 6.03 -6.04
CA ALA A 85 4.62 6.86 -5.97
C ALA A 85 4.69 7.47 -4.57
N SER A 86 5.86 7.41 -3.96
CA SER A 86 6.06 7.97 -2.64
C SER A 86 6.30 9.47 -2.74
N ASP A 87 5.54 10.23 -1.97
CA ASP A 87 5.76 11.67 -1.88
C ASP A 87 7.10 11.96 -1.25
N LEU A 88 7.50 11.10 -0.33
CA LEU A 88 8.78 11.27 0.34
C LEU A 88 9.94 11.03 -0.61
N ASP A 89 9.80 10.09 -1.52
CA ASP A 89 10.83 9.84 -2.53
C ASP A 89 11.04 11.04 -3.43
N GLU A 90 9.98 11.68 -3.83
CA GLU A 90 10.08 12.88 -4.63
C GLU A 90 10.87 13.95 -3.91
N ARG A 91 10.57 14.13 -2.64
CA ARG A 91 11.26 15.10 -1.83
C ARG A 91 12.73 14.75 -1.63
N SER A 92 12.98 13.49 -1.39
CA SER A 92 14.34 12.99 -1.23
C SER A 92 15.14 13.18 -2.48
N SER A 93 14.56 12.90 -3.62
CA SER A 93 15.24 13.10 -4.89
C SER A 93 15.68 14.54 -5.08
N THR A 94 14.81 15.46 -4.70
CA THR A 94 15.13 16.86 -4.80
C THR A 94 16.27 17.25 -3.87
N LEU A 95 16.22 16.77 -2.66
CA LEU A 95 17.22 17.10 -1.66
C LEU A 95 18.56 16.47 -1.95
N ASP A 96 18.55 15.32 -2.58
CA ASP A 96 19.74 14.52 -2.72
C ASP A 96 20.39 14.59 -4.06
N LEU A 97 20.13 15.62 -4.77
CA LEU A 97 20.87 15.87 -5.98
C LEU A 97 22.36 15.85 -5.73
N HIS A 98 22.73 16.17 -4.51
CA HIS A 98 24.14 16.28 -4.15
C HIS A 98 24.65 15.08 -3.37
N SER A 99 23.81 14.33 -2.73
CA SER A 99 24.30 13.24 -1.87
C SER A 99 24.12 11.86 -2.48
N GLY A 100 23.10 11.70 -3.27
CA GLY A 100 22.87 10.44 -3.93
C GLY A 100 22.48 9.32 -2.97
N VAL A 101 21.92 9.63 -1.84
CA VAL A 101 21.67 8.65 -0.82
C VAL A 101 20.20 8.23 -0.67
N PRO A 102 19.30 8.75 -1.45
CA PRO A 102 17.88 8.52 -1.20
C PRO A 102 17.41 7.10 -1.43
N THR A 103 18.20 6.29 -2.07
CA THR A 103 17.79 4.93 -2.37
C THR A 103 17.47 4.12 -1.13
N ASP A 104 18.16 4.40 -0.05
CA ASP A 104 17.92 3.70 1.19
C ASP A 104 16.55 4.02 1.75
N THR A 105 16.13 5.23 1.54
CA THR A 105 14.85 5.70 2.01
C THR A 105 13.72 5.02 1.27
N ASN A 106 13.91 4.79 0.01
CA ASN A 106 12.86 4.22 -0.84
C ASN A 106 12.44 2.85 -0.36
N SER A 107 13.38 2.03 0.03
CA SER A 107 13.06 0.67 0.42
C SER A 107 12.24 0.64 1.71
N ALA A 108 12.27 1.68 2.49
CA ALA A 108 11.53 1.73 3.73
C ALA A 108 10.02 1.88 3.50
N TYR A 109 9.59 2.29 2.34
CA TYR A 109 8.19 2.60 2.09
C TYR A 109 7.47 1.59 1.22
N VAL A 110 8.16 0.62 0.79
CA VAL A 110 7.55 -0.39 -0.09
C VAL A 110 7.75 -1.80 0.45
#